data_f42f9ff4be9124c865fd78f0d58daff8
#
_entry.id   f42f9ff4be9124c865fd78f0d58daff8
#
_cell.length_a   1.000
_cell.length_b   1.000
_cell.length_c   1.000
_cell.angle_alpha   90.00
_cell.angle_beta   90.00
_cell.angle_gamma   90.00
#
_symmetry.space_group_name_H-M   'P 1'
#
loop_
_entity.id
_entity.type
_entity.pdbx_description
1 polymer ?
#
loop_
_entity_poly.entity_id
_entity_poly.type
_entity_poly.pdbx_seq_one_letter_code
_entity_poly.pdbx_strand_id
1 'polypeptide(L)'
;MAEFIGNTKIITPSELPKIGDKGGIGHTDETCVSVELIETPKELEGFVCYRVYYANLDRYFDKEVNVCYFSMAIKLDDFIKFYKETK
;
A
#
# COMPACT_ATOMS: atom_id res chain seq x y z
N MET A 1 -2.17 8.26 14.88
CA MET A 1 -1.68 6.89 15.12
C MET A 1 -2.19 5.95 14.03
N ALA A 2 -1.33 5.09 13.56
CA ALA A 2 -1.75 4.10 12.57
C ALA A 2 -2.54 2.98 13.24
N GLU A 3 -3.60 2.54 12.59
CA GLU A 3 -4.40 1.40 13.02
C GLU A 3 -3.95 0.16 12.26
N PHE A 4 -3.81 -0.97 12.97
CA PHE A 4 -3.39 -2.23 12.36
C PHE A 4 -4.32 -3.35 12.77
N ILE A 5 -4.54 -4.28 11.85
CA ILE A 5 -5.15 -5.58 12.12
C ILE A 5 -4.08 -6.60 11.75
N GLY A 6 -3.47 -7.24 12.76
CA GLY A 6 -2.31 -8.08 12.54
C GLY A 6 -1.16 -7.25 11.96
N ASN A 7 -0.65 -7.64 10.81
CA ASN A 7 0.43 -6.93 10.10
C ASN A 7 -0.10 -5.97 9.03
N THR A 8 -1.41 -5.82 8.93
CA THR A 8 -2.03 -5.00 7.90
C THR A 8 -2.36 -3.62 8.45
N LYS A 9 -1.82 -2.59 7.82
CA LYS A 9 -2.11 -1.20 8.17
C LYS A 9 -3.44 -0.77 7.58
N ILE A 10 -4.31 -0.19 8.40
CA ILE A 10 -5.59 0.33 7.94
C ILE A 10 -5.40 1.77 7.51
N ILE A 11 -5.76 2.07 6.27
CA ILE A 11 -5.57 3.38 5.66
C ILE A 11 -6.88 3.90 5.06
N THR A 12 -6.91 5.19 4.75
CA THR A 12 -7.98 5.78 3.94
C THR A 12 -7.61 5.69 2.46
N PRO A 13 -8.56 5.79 1.53
CA PRO A 13 -8.25 5.73 0.09
C PRO A 13 -7.22 6.77 -0.37
N SER A 14 -7.25 7.96 0.22
CA SER A 14 -6.31 9.02 -0.12
C SER A 14 -4.88 8.73 0.36
N GLU A 15 -4.72 7.82 1.33
CA GLU A 15 -3.42 7.43 1.88
C GLU A 15 -2.78 6.27 1.10
N LEU A 16 -3.52 5.66 0.18
CA LEU A 16 -2.99 4.54 -0.60
C LEU A 16 -1.82 5.04 -1.47
N PRO A 17 -0.62 4.46 -1.33
CA PRO A 17 0.53 4.87 -2.12
C PRO A 17 0.30 4.63 -3.62
N LYS A 18 0.96 5.44 -4.42
CA LYS A 18 0.97 5.30 -5.87
C LYS A 18 2.38 4.99 -6.35
N ILE A 19 2.48 4.34 -7.50
CA ILE A 19 3.78 4.06 -8.10
C ILE A 19 4.54 5.38 -8.28
N GLY A 20 5.77 5.41 -7.77
CA GLY A 20 6.60 6.59 -7.77
C GLY A 20 6.61 7.37 -6.46
N ASP A 21 5.68 7.09 -5.55
CA ASP A 21 5.66 7.74 -4.23
C ASP A 21 6.85 7.29 -3.41
N LYS A 22 7.48 8.25 -2.75
CA LYS A 22 8.57 7.94 -1.81
C LYS A 22 7.98 7.63 -0.45
N GLY A 23 8.57 6.66 0.22
CA GLY A 23 8.11 6.26 1.53
C GLY A 23 8.78 4.99 1.97
N GLY A 24 8.10 4.25 2.82
CA GLY A 24 8.63 3.06 3.43
C GLY A 24 8.86 3.31 4.92
N ILE A 25 8.95 2.25 5.68
CA ILE A 25 9.11 2.37 7.12
C ILE A 25 10.60 2.50 7.43
N GLY A 26 10.99 3.68 7.93
CA GLY A 26 12.33 3.91 8.45
C GLY A 26 13.39 4.31 7.42
N HIS A 27 13.06 4.35 6.15
CA HIS A 27 13.99 4.75 5.10
C HIS A 27 13.31 5.67 4.10
N THR A 28 13.97 6.75 3.77
CA THR A 28 13.40 7.80 2.92
C THR A 28 13.64 7.59 1.44
N ASP A 29 14.51 6.67 1.08
CA ASP A 29 14.93 6.49 -0.32
C ASP A 29 14.19 5.38 -1.05
N GLU A 30 13.26 4.72 -0.38
CA GLU A 30 12.46 3.70 -1.02
C GLU A 30 11.33 4.34 -1.82
N THR A 31 11.09 3.77 -3.00
CA THR A 31 10.05 4.24 -3.91
C THR A 31 9.02 3.13 -4.13
N CYS A 32 7.75 3.48 -4.12
CA CYS A 32 6.69 2.54 -4.43
C CYS A 32 6.80 2.12 -5.90
N VAL A 33 6.94 0.82 -6.12
CA VAL A 33 7.11 0.28 -7.48
C VAL A 33 5.90 -0.51 -7.95
N SER A 34 5.03 -0.94 -7.03
CA SER A 34 3.83 -1.70 -7.39
C SER A 34 2.79 -1.61 -6.29
N VAL A 35 1.53 -1.54 -6.69
CA VAL A 35 0.39 -1.63 -5.79
C VAL A 35 -0.52 -2.72 -6.34
N GLU A 36 -0.70 -3.78 -5.58
CA GLU A 36 -1.45 -4.96 -6.01
C GLU A 36 -2.70 -5.15 -5.15
N LEU A 37 -3.85 -5.30 -5.79
CA LEU A 37 -5.08 -5.70 -5.12
C LEU A 37 -5.01 -7.20 -4.84
N ILE A 38 -5.18 -7.59 -3.59
CA ILE A 38 -5.08 -8.98 -3.18
C ILE A 38 -6.41 -9.49 -2.65
N GLU A 39 -6.53 -10.81 -2.55
CA GLU A 39 -7.70 -11.45 -1.98
C GLU A 39 -7.80 -11.10 -0.49
N THR A 40 -9.04 -10.83 -0.02
CA THR A 40 -9.29 -10.43 1.36
C THR A 40 -9.27 -11.66 2.29
N PRO A 41 -8.35 -11.71 3.27
CA PRO A 41 -8.39 -12.77 4.28
C PRO A 41 -9.62 -12.68 5.15
N LYS A 42 -9.96 -13.76 5.83
CA LYS A 42 -11.12 -13.81 6.72
C LYS A 42 -11.05 -12.78 7.85
N GLU A 43 -9.84 -12.55 8.39
CA GLU A 43 -9.64 -11.57 9.47
C GLU A 43 -9.92 -10.14 9.04
N LEU A 44 -9.92 -9.90 7.73
CA LEU A 44 -10.10 -8.58 7.14
C LEU A 44 -11.40 -8.49 6.36
N GLU A 45 -12.40 -9.29 6.71
CA GLU A 45 -13.72 -9.21 6.10
C GLU A 45 -14.28 -7.80 6.27
N GLY A 46 -14.78 -7.22 5.18
CA GLY A 46 -15.26 -5.83 5.18
C GLY A 46 -14.20 -4.81 4.81
N PHE A 47 -13.01 -5.27 4.40
CA PHE A 47 -11.92 -4.41 3.95
C PHE A 47 -11.52 -4.76 2.52
N VAL A 48 -10.94 -3.80 1.83
CA VAL A 48 -10.28 -4.01 0.53
C VAL A 48 -8.78 -4.04 0.79
N CYS A 49 -8.12 -5.15 0.46
CA CYS A 49 -6.74 -5.38 0.84
C CYS A 49 -5.79 -5.17 -0.34
N TYR A 50 -4.64 -4.56 -0.04
CA TYR A 50 -3.60 -4.26 -1.01
C TYR A 50 -2.25 -4.70 -0.49
N ARG A 51 -1.37 -5.04 -1.42
CA ARG A 51 0.04 -5.25 -1.14
C ARG A 51 0.81 -4.18 -1.88
N VAL A 52 1.56 -3.37 -1.13
CA VAL A 52 2.29 -2.23 -1.68
C VAL A 52 3.77 -2.57 -1.63
N TYR A 53 4.42 -2.56 -2.78
CA TYR A 53 5.84 -2.92 -2.92
C TYR A 53 6.69 -1.67 -3.01
N TYR A 54 7.79 -1.66 -2.27
CA TYR A 54 8.79 -0.59 -2.29
C TYR A 54 10.14 -1.18 -2.64
N ALA A 55 10.94 -0.39 -3.34
CA ALA A 55 12.28 -0.81 -3.70
C ALA A 55 13.19 0.41 -3.83
N ASN A 56 14.49 0.17 -3.68
CA ASN A 56 15.52 1.14 -4.03
C ASN A 56 15.94 0.87 -5.47
N LEU A 57 16.15 1.92 -6.24
CA LEU A 57 16.66 1.79 -7.60
C LEU A 57 18.17 1.88 -7.58
N ASP A 58 18.84 0.84 -8.06
CA ASP A 58 20.29 0.85 -8.25
C ASP A 58 20.61 1.56 -9.56
N ARG A 59 21.19 2.75 -9.45
CA ARG A 59 21.45 3.61 -10.60
C ARG A 59 22.51 3.05 -11.55
N TYR A 60 23.41 2.22 -11.03
CA TYR A 60 24.49 1.65 -11.85
C TYR A 60 23.98 0.52 -12.73
N PHE A 61 23.06 -0.29 -12.21
CA PHE A 61 22.56 -1.46 -12.90
C PHE A 61 21.14 -1.30 -13.41
N ASP A 62 20.52 -0.15 -13.13
CA ASP A 62 19.16 0.19 -13.53
C ASP A 62 18.17 -0.92 -13.14
N LYS A 63 18.28 -1.39 -11.91
CA LYS A 63 17.41 -2.43 -11.40
C LYS A 63 16.95 -2.13 -9.98
N GLU A 64 15.84 -2.72 -9.62
CA GLU A 64 15.27 -2.62 -8.28
C GLU A 64 16.01 -3.53 -7.32
N VAL A 65 16.41 -3.00 -6.18
CA VAL A 65 17.06 -3.75 -5.11
C VAL A 65 16.35 -3.51 -3.79
N ASN A 66 16.54 -4.42 -2.83
CA ASN A 66 15.94 -4.34 -1.50
C ASN A 66 14.40 -4.23 -1.57
N VAL A 67 13.79 -5.04 -2.42
CA VAL A 67 12.34 -5.05 -2.58
C VAL A 67 11.68 -5.53 -1.29
N CYS A 68 10.75 -4.75 -0.77
CA CYS A 68 9.93 -5.13 0.38
C CYS A 68 8.47 -4.77 0.09
N TYR A 69 7.56 -5.33 0.90
CA TYR A 69 6.16 -5.01 0.74
C TYR A 69 5.48 -4.80 2.09
N PHE A 70 4.39 -4.07 2.04
CA PHE A 70 3.54 -3.82 3.20
C PHE A 70 2.10 -4.16 2.83
N SER A 71 1.41 -4.80 3.76
CA SER A 71 -0.01 -5.07 3.60
C SER A 71 -0.80 -3.87 4.11
N MET A 72 -1.73 -3.38 3.31
CA MET A 72 -2.59 -2.26 3.65
C MET A 72 -4.03 -2.60 3.33
N ALA A 73 -4.97 -2.04 4.08
CA ALA A 73 -6.39 -2.29 3.85
C ALA A 73 -7.19 -1.00 4.02
N ILE A 74 -8.25 -0.90 3.25
CA ILE A 74 -9.19 0.23 3.26
C ILE A 74 -10.55 -0.32 3.64
N LYS A 75 -11.25 0.31 4.58
CA LYS A 75 -12.62 -0.07 4.90
C LYS A 75 -13.48 -0.04 3.65
N LEU A 76 -14.28 -1.08 3.45
CA LEU A 76 -15.11 -1.19 2.24
C LEU A 76 -16.02 0.03 2.05
N ASP A 77 -16.59 0.54 3.14
CA ASP A 77 -17.46 1.73 3.09
C ASP A 77 -16.68 2.96 2.61
N ASP A 78 -15.46 3.14 3.10
CA ASP A 78 -14.59 4.25 2.69
C ASP A 78 -14.18 4.12 1.23
N PHE A 79 -13.89 2.90 0.80
CA PHE A 79 -13.52 2.60 -0.57
C PHE A 79 -14.66 2.95 -1.53
N ILE A 80 -15.88 2.50 -1.22
CA ILE A 80 -17.05 2.76 -2.06
C ILE A 80 -17.34 4.26 -2.13
N LYS A 81 -17.30 4.94 -0.99
CA LYS A 81 -17.56 6.37 -0.90
C LYS A 81 -16.57 7.18 -1.74
N PHE A 82 -15.28 6.84 -1.63
CA PHE A 82 -14.23 7.53 -2.37
C PHE A 82 -14.43 7.40 -3.88
N TYR A 83 -14.70 6.19 -4.36
CA TYR A 83 -14.87 5.95 -5.79
C TYR A 83 -16.18 6.49 -6.35
N LYS A 84 -17.20 6.65 -5.52
CA LYS A 84 -18.43 7.33 -5.93
C LYS A 84 -18.22 8.84 -6.09
N GLU A 85 -17.44 9.43 -5.20
CA GLU A 85 -17.20 10.89 -5.22
C GLU A 85 -16.28 11.32 -6.35
N THR A 86 -15.46 10.40 -6.87
CA THR A 86 -14.49 10.72 -7.93
C THR A 86 -15.05 10.53 -9.34
N LYS A 87 -16.28 10.09 -9.47
CA LYS A 87 -16.92 9.91 -10.78
C LYS A 87 -17.81 11.09 -11.14
#